data_0cabcafe62affe805eac4c5162b0cff9
#
_entry.id   0cabcafe62affe805eac4c5162b0cff9
#
_cell.length_a   1.000
_cell.length_b   1.000
_cell.length_c   1.000
_cell.angle_alpha   90.00
_cell.angle_beta   90.00
_cell.angle_gamma   90.00
#
_symmetry.space_group_name_H-M   'P 1'
#
loop_
_entity.id
_entity.type
_entity.pdbx_description
1 polymer ?
#
loop_
_entity_poly.entity_id
_entity_poly.type
_entity_poly.pdbx_seq_one_letter_code
_entity_poly.pdbx_strand_id
1 'polypeptide(L)'
;IGLDAQDTSELFFDGVFVSEDHVLGEPGHGLGYLKSFLAEERLIAAVQSLAGAQVAWDETAGFVRERRAFGRSLTGFQNTRFRLAELRAQLDAVQTFVD
;
A
#
# COMPACT_ATOMS: atom_id res chain seq x y z
N ILE A 1 8.66 3.70 -2.96
CA ILE A 1 8.17 5.08 -3.07
C ILE A 1 7.17 5.31 -1.96
N GLY A 2 7.34 6.40 -1.17
CA GLY A 2 6.43 6.76 -0.09
C GLY A 2 6.69 6.08 1.26
N LEU A 3 7.71 5.25 1.37
CA LEU A 3 8.14 4.58 2.60
C LEU A 3 9.64 4.80 2.83
N ASP A 4 10.10 6.03 2.70
CA ASP A 4 11.54 6.39 2.75
C ASP A 4 12.17 6.14 4.13
N ALA A 5 11.35 5.96 5.18
CA ALA A 5 11.80 5.55 6.51
C ALA A 5 11.95 4.04 6.70
N GLN A 6 11.51 3.22 5.74
CA GLN A 6 11.77 1.79 5.73
C GLN A 6 13.13 1.50 5.10
N ASP A 7 13.86 0.60 5.74
CA ASP A 7 15.13 0.11 5.23
C ASP A 7 15.03 -1.38 4.86
N THR A 8 15.77 -1.77 3.83
CA THR A 8 15.94 -3.17 3.43
C THR A 8 17.42 -3.44 3.36
N SER A 9 17.92 -4.23 4.29
CA SER A 9 19.34 -4.45 4.49
C SER A 9 19.68 -5.93 4.45
N GLU A 10 20.90 -6.24 4.07
CA GLU A 10 21.49 -7.55 4.28
C GLU A 10 22.08 -7.63 5.69
N LEU A 11 21.82 -8.74 6.38
CA LEU A 11 22.32 -9.00 7.72
C LEU A 11 23.34 -10.14 7.66
N PHE A 12 24.53 -9.87 8.17
CA PHE A 12 25.61 -10.83 8.25
C PHE A 12 25.84 -11.27 9.69
N PHE A 13 25.78 -12.58 9.94
CA PHE A 13 26.00 -13.18 11.25
C PHE A 13 27.24 -14.06 11.17
N ASP A 14 28.34 -13.68 11.83
CA ASP A 14 29.57 -14.42 11.86
C ASP A 14 29.88 -14.86 13.30
N GLY A 15 29.83 -16.15 13.57
CA GLY A 15 30.15 -16.75 14.86
C GLY A 15 29.26 -16.31 16.02
N VAL A 16 28.04 -15.80 15.74
CA VAL A 16 27.10 -15.36 16.79
C VAL A 16 26.51 -16.58 17.49
N PHE A 17 26.81 -16.70 18.78
CA PHE A 17 26.23 -17.75 19.63
C PHE A 17 24.82 -17.31 20.11
N VAL A 18 23.85 -18.21 19.93
CA VAL A 18 22.48 -18.04 20.43
C VAL A 18 22.16 -19.25 21.30
N SER A 19 21.78 -19.01 22.58
CA SER A 19 21.36 -20.08 23.48
C SER A 19 19.99 -20.62 23.09
N GLU A 20 19.68 -21.83 23.53
CA GLU A 20 18.40 -22.50 23.25
C GLU A 20 17.19 -21.69 23.73
N ASP A 21 17.32 -20.94 24.82
CA ASP A 21 16.29 -20.08 25.39
C ASP A 21 15.80 -18.96 24.46
N HIS A 22 16.62 -18.63 23.44
CA HIS A 22 16.29 -17.59 22.46
C HIS A 22 15.76 -18.15 21.13
N VAL A 23 15.55 -19.47 21.06
CA VAL A 23 14.95 -20.09 19.86
C VAL A 23 13.44 -19.92 19.88
N LEU A 24 12.90 -19.30 18.84
CA LEU A 24 11.46 -19.15 18.66
C LEU A 24 10.87 -20.38 17.96
N GLY A 25 10.13 -21.19 18.71
CA GLY A 25 9.52 -22.41 18.21
C GLY A 25 10.53 -23.55 18.02
N GLU A 26 10.36 -24.37 17.01
CA GLU A 26 11.18 -25.54 16.74
C GLU A 26 12.27 -25.24 15.70
N PRO A 27 13.51 -25.70 15.93
CA PRO A 27 14.59 -25.59 14.95
C PRO A 27 14.19 -26.19 13.60
N GLY A 28 14.51 -25.47 12.51
CA GLY A 28 14.18 -25.89 11.14
C GLY A 28 12.76 -25.54 10.67
N HIS A 29 11.86 -25.05 11.53
CA HIS A 29 10.47 -24.72 11.18
C HIS A 29 10.24 -23.24 10.89
N GLY A 30 11.26 -22.36 10.94
CA GLY A 30 11.15 -20.92 10.79
C GLY A 30 10.41 -20.47 9.52
N LEU A 31 10.69 -21.09 8.36
CA LEU A 31 9.98 -20.77 7.12
C LEU A 31 8.48 -21.10 7.20
N GLY A 32 8.11 -22.17 7.92
CA GLY A 32 6.70 -22.51 8.16
C GLY A 32 5.99 -21.43 8.98
N TYR A 33 6.64 -20.95 10.03
CA TYR A 33 6.10 -19.85 10.86
C TYR A 33 5.92 -18.57 10.05
N LEU A 34 6.90 -18.17 9.26
CA LEU A 34 6.77 -17.00 8.37
C LEU A 34 5.61 -17.14 7.39
N LYS A 35 5.46 -18.32 6.78
CA LYS A 35 4.37 -18.57 5.83
C LYS A 35 2.97 -18.51 6.46
N SER A 36 2.84 -18.85 7.74
CA SER A 36 1.53 -18.84 8.42
C SER A 36 0.95 -17.43 8.56
N PHE A 37 1.79 -16.39 8.62
CA PHE A 37 1.36 -14.99 8.72
C PHE A 37 1.29 -14.25 7.37
N LEU A 38 1.74 -14.89 6.29
CA LEU A 38 1.86 -14.23 4.99
C LEU A 38 0.51 -13.74 4.44
N ALA A 39 -0.59 -14.41 4.77
CA ALA A 39 -1.94 -13.98 4.33
C ALA A 39 -2.35 -12.67 5.00
N GLU A 40 -2.09 -12.53 6.31
CA GLU A 40 -2.36 -11.30 7.05
C GLU A 40 -1.50 -10.13 6.57
N GLU A 41 -0.21 -10.37 6.34
CA GLU A 41 0.70 -9.36 5.81
C GLU A 41 0.24 -8.84 4.43
N ARG A 42 -0.23 -9.72 3.57
CA ARG A 42 -0.78 -9.35 2.26
C ARG A 42 -2.05 -8.51 2.39
N LEU A 43 -2.93 -8.87 3.33
CA LEU A 43 -4.14 -8.09 3.59
C LEU A 43 -3.77 -6.68 4.10
N ILE A 44 -2.85 -6.57 5.06
CA ILE A 44 -2.36 -5.28 5.56
C ILE A 44 -1.81 -4.43 4.42
N ALA A 45 -0.98 -5.00 3.56
CA ALA A 45 -0.42 -4.30 2.40
C ALA A 45 -1.51 -3.82 1.43
N ALA A 46 -2.56 -4.61 1.21
CA ALA A 46 -3.70 -4.24 0.38
C ALA A 46 -4.47 -3.06 0.99
N VAL A 47 -4.79 -3.12 2.29
CA VAL A 47 -5.47 -2.03 3.03
C VAL A 47 -4.67 -0.73 2.95
N GLN A 48 -3.36 -0.78 3.21
CA GLN A 48 -2.49 0.39 3.15
C GLN A 48 -2.46 1.01 1.75
N SER A 49 -2.34 0.17 0.72
CA SER A 49 -2.32 0.61 -0.67
C SER A 49 -3.63 1.27 -1.08
N LEU A 50 -4.76 0.69 -0.67
CA LEU A 50 -6.08 1.25 -0.94
C LEU A 50 -6.30 2.57 -0.22
N ALA A 51 -5.93 2.68 1.06
CA ALA A 51 -6.02 3.92 1.82
C ALA A 51 -5.18 5.03 1.19
N GLY A 52 -3.94 4.74 0.77
CA GLY A 52 -3.09 5.69 0.07
C GLY A 52 -3.68 6.14 -1.27
N ALA A 53 -4.26 5.22 -2.04
CA ALA A 53 -4.91 5.52 -3.30
C ALA A 53 -6.18 6.37 -3.11
N GLN A 54 -6.95 6.15 -2.04
CA GLN A 54 -8.12 6.96 -1.69
C GLN A 54 -7.72 8.40 -1.39
N VAL A 55 -6.70 8.61 -0.55
CA VAL A 55 -6.18 9.95 -0.24
C VAL A 55 -5.70 10.67 -1.51
N ALA A 56 -4.93 9.98 -2.35
CA ALA A 56 -4.46 10.54 -3.60
C ALA A 56 -5.61 10.94 -4.55
N TRP A 57 -6.68 10.15 -4.59
CA TRP A 57 -7.87 10.47 -5.37
C TRP A 57 -8.59 11.70 -4.82
N ASP A 58 -8.80 11.79 -3.51
CA ASP A 58 -9.49 12.90 -2.85
C ASP A 58 -8.74 14.22 -3.05
N GLU A 59 -7.41 14.22 -2.87
CA GLU A 59 -6.55 15.38 -3.11
C GLU A 59 -6.59 15.80 -4.58
N THR A 60 -6.50 14.83 -5.50
CA THR A 60 -6.58 15.10 -6.94
C THR A 60 -7.93 15.69 -7.31
N ALA A 61 -9.02 15.14 -6.78
CA ALA A 61 -10.37 15.62 -7.03
C ALA A 61 -10.57 17.06 -6.50
N GLY A 62 -9.99 17.38 -5.35
CA GLY A 62 -9.93 18.76 -4.82
C GLY A 62 -9.15 19.69 -5.76
N PHE A 63 -7.94 19.31 -6.10
CA PHE A 63 -7.08 20.11 -6.98
C PHE A 63 -7.72 20.43 -8.32
N VAL A 64 -8.31 19.46 -9.02
CA VAL A 64 -8.89 19.67 -10.34
C VAL A 64 -10.17 20.53 -10.33
N ARG A 65 -10.88 20.61 -9.18
CA ARG A 65 -12.00 21.53 -8.99
C ARG A 65 -11.56 22.98 -8.92
N GLU A 66 -10.48 23.24 -8.23
CA GLU A 66 -9.95 24.58 -8.00
C GLU A 66 -9.08 25.10 -9.16
N ARG A 67 -8.22 24.23 -9.69
CA ARG A 67 -7.29 24.58 -10.76
C ARG A 67 -8.00 24.96 -12.05
N ARG A 68 -7.69 26.14 -12.56
CA ARG A 68 -8.22 26.68 -13.83
C ARG A 68 -7.15 26.65 -14.93
N ALA A 69 -7.58 26.29 -16.13
CA ALA A 69 -6.81 26.40 -17.35
C ALA A 69 -7.73 26.71 -18.52
N PHE A 70 -7.29 27.53 -19.46
CA PHE A 70 -8.10 27.92 -20.64
C PHE A 70 -9.48 28.49 -20.28
N GLY A 71 -9.54 29.30 -19.21
CA GLY A 71 -10.77 29.98 -18.77
C GLY A 71 -11.77 29.15 -17.96
N ARG A 72 -11.52 27.86 -17.69
CA ARG A 72 -12.40 26.97 -16.93
C ARG A 72 -11.62 26.10 -15.94
N SER A 73 -12.32 25.49 -14.97
CA SER A 73 -11.71 24.50 -14.07
C SER A 73 -11.29 23.26 -14.84
N LEU A 74 -10.33 22.47 -14.30
CA LEU A 74 -9.91 21.23 -14.94
C LEU A 74 -11.04 20.20 -15.01
N THR A 75 -12.01 20.24 -14.10
CA THR A 75 -13.21 19.41 -14.17
C THR A 75 -14.12 19.75 -15.38
N GLY A 76 -13.95 20.91 -16.01
CA GLY A 76 -14.61 21.27 -17.27
C GLY A 76 -14.14 20.47 -18.48
N PHE A 77 -13.02 19.76 -18.37
CA PHE A 77 -12.47 18.93 -19.45
C PHE A 77 -12.98 17.49 -19.36
N GLN A 78 -13.49 16.98 -20.45
CA GLN A 78 -14.10 15.64 -20.52
C GLN A 78 -13.11 14.55 -20.08
N ASN A 79 -11.87 14.58 -20.57
CA ASN A 79 -10.85 13.62 -20.22
C ASN A 79 -10.60 13.57 -18.69
N THR A 80 -10.52 14.72 -18.03
CA THR A 80 -10.32 14.79 -16.57
C THR A 80 -11.48 14.14 -15.82
N ARG A 81 -12.72 14.44 -16.23
CA ARG A 81 -13.91 13.84 -15.61
C ARG A 81 -13.96 12.33 -15.79
N PHE A 82 -13.69 11.86 -17.01
CA PHE A 82 -13.74 10.43 -17.31
C PHE A 82 -12.68 9.67 -16.55
N ARG A 83 -11.46 10.21 -16.49
CA ARG A 83 -10.37 9.59 -15.73
C ARG A 83 -10.66 9.52 -14.23
N LEU A 84 -11.19 10.59 -13.64
CA LEU A 84 -11.59 10.59 -12.22
C LEU A 84 -12.72 9.59 -11.94
N ALA A 85 -13.72 9.51 -12.83
CA ALA A 85 -14.81 8.56 -12.68
C ALA A 85 -14.33 7.10 -12.78
N GLU A 86 -13.45 6.80 -13.75
CA GLU A 86 -12.84 5.49 -13.91
C GLU A 86 -12.05 5.08 -12.67
N LEU A 87 -11.18 5.97 -12.18
CA LEU A 87 -10.38 5.71 -10.97
C LEU A 87 -11.26 5.52 -9.74
N ARG A 88 -12.34 6.29 -9.61
CA ARG A 88 -13.29 6.12 -8.50
C ARG A 88 -13.96 4.75 -8.56
N ALA A 89 -14.44 4.33 -9.72
CA ALA A 89 -15.05 3.02 -9.89
C ALA A 89 -14.07 1.87 -9.57
N GLN A 90 -12.80 2.02 -9.94
CA GLN A 90 -11.76 1.05 -9.59
C GLN A 90 -11.51 1.00 -8.07
N LEU A 91 -11.43 2.17 -7.39
CA LEU A 91 -11.28 2.23 -5.94
C LEU A 91 -12.44 1.56 -5.22
N ASP A 92 -13.69 1.84 -5.62
CA ASP A 92 -14.88 1.24 -5.03
C ASP A 92 -14.92 -0.28 -5.23
N ALA A 93 -14.51 -0.75 -6.41
CA ALA A 93 -14.39 -2.19 -6.67
C ALA A 93 -13.33 -2.85 -5.79
N VAL A 94 -12.13 -2.25 -5.67
CA VAL A 94 -11.05 -2.79 -4.82
C VAL A 94 -11.43 -2.75 -3.34
N GLN A 95 -12.13 -1.69 -2.89
CA GLN A 95 -12.63 -1.61 -1.51
C GLN A 95 -13.49 -2.84 -1.17
N THR A 96 -14.39 -3.21 -2.08
CA THR A 96 -15.26 -4.38 -1.89
C THR A 96 -14.50 -5.72 -1.76
N PHE A 97 -13.30 -5.81 -2.34
CA PHE A 97 -12.45 -7.00 -2.20
C PHE A 97 -11.64 -7.02 -0.89
N VAL A 98 -11.43 -5.86 -0.29
CA VAL A 98 -10.64 -5.73 0.95
C VAL A 98 -11.51 -5.85 2.20
N ASP A 99 -12.80 -5.46 2.11
CA ASP A 99 -13.79 -5.57 3.20
C ASP A 99 -14.22 -7.03 3.42
#